data_779d6edd90b3f44a4a43c10817fc60c4
#
_entry.id   779d6edd90b3f44a4a43c10817fc60c4
#
_cell.length_a   1.000
_cell.length_b   1.000
_cell.length_c   1.000
_cell.angle_alpha   90.00
_cell.angle_beta   90.00
_cell.angle_gamma   90.00
#
_symmetry.space_group_name_H-M   'P 1'
#
loop_
_entity.id
_entity.type
_entity.pdbx_description
1 polymer ?
#
loop_
_entity_poly.entity_id
_entity_poly.type
_entity_poly.pdbx_seq_one_letter_code
_entity_poly.pdbx_strand_id
1 'polypeptide(L)' 'MQVVVNDEPRELAEGATVADLVIALGLGPRRIAVEVNRAVVPRAEYAAMVLRQGDAVEIINFVGGG' A
#
# COMPACT_ATOMS: atom_id res chain seq x y z
N MET A 1 -13.41 -5.82 -1.29
CA MET A 1 -12.62 -5.97 -2.53
C MET A 1 -11.28 -6.63 -2.23
N GLN A 2 -10.71 -7.27 -3.20
CA GLN A 2 -9.45 -7.96 -3.02
C GLN A 2 -8.33 -7.27 -3.80
N VAL A 3 -7.20 -7.07 -3.14
CA VAL A 3 -5.96 -6.59 -3.76
C VAL A 3 -4.88 -7.63 -3.51
N VAL A 4 -3.76 -7.50 -4.22
CA VAL A 4 -2.60 -8.39 -4.03
C VAL A 4 -1.47 -7.52 -3.48
N VAL A 5 -0.99 -7.85 -2.28
CA VAL A 5 0.07 -7.10 -1.62
C VAL A 5 1.30 -8.00 -1.48
N ASN A 6 2.38 -7.63 -2.15
CA ASN A 6 3.61 -8.44 -2.18
C ASN A 6 3.28 -9.90 -2.51
N ASP A 7 2.50 -10.09 -3.57
CA ASP A 7 2.09 -11.39 -4.10
C ASP A 7 1.10 -12.17 -3.21
N GLU A 8 0.57 -11.54 -2.16
CA GLU A 8 -0.42 -12.19 -1.31
C GLU A 8 -1.77 -11.50 -1.43
N PRO A 9 -2.85 -12.26 -1.65
CA PRO A 9 -4.19 -11.67 -1.71
C PRO A 9 -4.59 -11.12 -0.35
N ARG A 10 -5.28 -9.98 -0.38
CA ARG A 10 -5.71 -9.32 0.84
C ARG A 10 -7.06 -8.67 0.61
N GLU A 11 -7.95 -8.86 1.58
CA GLU A 11 -9.29 -8.29 1.52
C GLU A 11 -9.29 -6.90 2.13
N LEU A 12 -9.85 -5.92 1.44
CA LEU A 12 -9.98 -4.54 1.91
C LEU A 12 -11.42 -4.06 1.71
N ALA A 13 -11.82 -3.10 2.52
CA ALA A 13 -13.11 -2.45 2.35
C ALA A 13 -13.14 -1.64 1.04
N GLU A 14 -14.30 -1.55 0.42
CA GLU A 14 -14.47 -0.68 -0.75
C GLU A 14 -14.13 0.75 -0.38
N GLY A 15 -13.39 1.41 -1.24
CA GLY A 15 -12.95 2.79 -1.00
C GLY A 15 -11.68 2.91 -0.18
N ALA A 16 -11.08 1.80 0.23
CA ALA A 16 -9.83 1.84 0.99
C ALA A 16 -8.71 2.49 0.18
N THR A 17 -7.90 3.27 0.86
CA THR A 17 -6.76 3.97 0.26
C THR A 17 -5.46 3.26 0.58
N VAL A 18 -4.37 3.69 -0.07
CA VAL A 18 -3.03 3.21 0.27
C VAL A 18 -2.74 3.50 1.75
N ALA A 19 -3.14 4.67 2.26
CA ALA A 19 -2.95 5.00 3.67
C ALA A 19 -3.67 3.99 4.57
N ASP A 20 -4.90 3.61 4.22
CA ASP A 20 -5.66 2.62 4.99
C ASP A 20 -4.93 1.27 5.02
N LEU A 21 -4.39 0.86 3.90
CA LEU A 21 -3.63 -0.40 3.82
C LEU A 21 -2.37 -0.35 4.69
N VAL A 22 -1.63 0.75 4.64
CA VAL A 22 -0.41 0.93 5.43
C VAL A 22 -0.73 0.85 6.92
N ILE A 23 -1.82 1.49 7.35
CA ILE A 23 -2.27 1.44 8.73
C ILE A 23 -2.65 0.00 9.12
N ALA A 24 -3.41 -0.67 8.27
CA ALA A 24 -3.86 -2.03 8.54
C ALA A 24 -2.69 -3.00 8.69
N LEU A 25 -1.61 -2.76 7.98
CA LEU A 25 -0.39 -3.58 8.06
C LEU A 25 0.50 -3.20 9.24
N GLY A 26 0.19 -2.12 9.95
CA GLY A 26 0.99 -1.66 11.07
C GLY A 26 2.34 -1.09 10.67
N LEU A 27 2.46 -0.59 9.45
CA LEU A 27 3.73 -0.09 8.92
C LEU A 27 3.87 1.41 9.14
N GLY A 28 5.09 1.86 9.42
CA GLY A 28 5.39 3.28 9.48
C GLY A 28 5.53 3.85 8.07
N PRO A 29 4.73 4.85 7.69
CA PRO A 29 4.75 5.34 6.30
C PRO A 29 6.08 5.96 5.88
N ARG A 30 6.91 6.35 6.83
CA ARG A 30 8.22 6.93 6.53
C ARG A 30 9.29 5.89 6.23
N ARG A 31 8.98 4.62 6.47
CA ARG A 31 9.95 3.54 6.36
C ARG A 31 9.63 2.59 5.21
N ILE A 32 8.72 2.98 4.36
CA ILE A 32 8.29 2.15 3.25
C ILE A 32 8.27 2.93 1.94
N ALA A 33 8.35 2.20 0.86
CA ALA A 33 8.01 2.69 -0.47
C ALA A 33 6.85 1.85 -0.98
N VAL A 34 5.90 2.47 -1.65
CA VAL A 34 4.72 1.78 -2.17
C VAL A 34 4.62 1.98 -3.67
N GLU A 35 4.37 0.88 -4.38
CA GLU A 35 4.00 0.91 -5.79
C GLU A 35 2.63 0.28 -5.94
N VAL A 36 1.82 0.85 -6.78
CA VAL A 36 0.54 0.28 -7.18
C VAL A 36 0.57 0.06 -8.68
N ASN A 37 0.43 -1.19 -9.10
CA ASN A 37 0.52 -1.57 -10.50
C ASN A 37 1.79 -1.04 -11.15
N ARG A 38 2.92 -1.17 -10.43
CA ARG A 38 4.27 -0.77 -10.84
C ARG A 38 4.51 0.74 -10.92
N ALA A 39 3.56 1.55 -10.44
CA ALA A 39 3.75 2.98 -10.36
C ALA A 39 4.01 3.39 -8.93
N VAL A 40 5.08 4.13 -8.69
CA VAL A 40 5.42 4.61 -7.35
C VAL A 40 4.35 5.60 -6.88
N VAL A 41 3.89 5.41 -5.66
CA VAL A 41 2.94 6.32 -5.02
C VAL A 41 3.71 7.17 -4.02
N PRO A 42 3.83 8.48 -4.23
CA PRO A 42 4.48 9.35 -3.24
C PRO A 42 3.74 9.30 -1.91
N ARG A 43 4.48 9.38 -0.82
CA ARG A 43 3.87 9.33 0.52
C ARG A 43 2.76 10.36 0.69
N ALA A 44 2.95 11.55 0.15
CA ALA A 44 1.95 12.62 0.27
C ALA A 44 0.61 12.25 -0.40
N GLU A 45 0.59 11.24 -1.26
CA GLU A 45 -0.61 10.81 -1.98
C GLU A 45 -1.28 9.57 -1.39
N TYR A 46 -0.72 8.99 -0.34
CA TYR A 46 -1.25 7.74 0.22
C TYR A 46 -2.73 7.86 0.61
N ALA A 47 -3.09 8.98 1.22
CA ALA A 47 -4.47 9.16 1.69
C ALA A 47 -5.45 9.45 0.55
N ALA A 48 -4.96 9.86 -0.60
CA ALA A 48 -5.79 10.18 -1.76
C ALA A 48 -5.87 9.04 -2.77
N MET A 49 -4.95 8.07 -2.69
CA MET A 49 -4.88 6.98 -3.65
C MET A 49 -5.85 5.86 -3.26
N VAL A 50 -6.98 5.80 -3.92
CA VAL A 50 -8.00 4.77 -3.69
C VAL A 50 -7.59 3.50 -4.41
N LEU A 51 -7.59 2.38 -3.69
CA LEU A 51 -7.29 1.07 -4.26
C LEU A 51 -8.54 0.47 -4.90
N ARG A 52 -8.34 -0.39 -5.88
CA ARG A 52 -9.41 -1.03 -6.62
C ARG A 52 -9.21 -2.53 -6.66
N GLN A 53 -10.30 -3.23 -6.90
CA GLN A 53 -10.29 -4.68 -7.05
C GLN A 53 -9.17 -5.10 -8.03
N GLY A 54 -8.33 -6.02 -7.57
CA GLY A 54 -7.29 -6.59 -8.40
C GLY A 54 -5.99 -5.80 -8.47
N ASP A 55 -5.90 -4.64 -7.79
CA ASP A 55 -4.66 -3.87 -7.79
C ASP A 55 -3.52 -4.70 -7.21
N ALA A 56 -2.35 -4.59 -7.85
CA ALA A 56 -1.11 -5.20 -7.37
C ALA A 56 -0.30 -4.14 -6.64
N VAL A 57 -0.11 -4.34 -5.34
CA VAL A 57 0.59 -3.41 -4.48
C VAL A 57 1.91 -4.04 -4.05
N GLU A 58 3.01 -3.31 -4.24
CA GLU A 58 4.31 -3.70 -3.74
C GLU A 58 4.72 -2.74 -2.63
N ILE A 59 5.07 -3.29 -1.49
CA ILE A 59 5.53 -2.47 -0.36
C ILE A 59 6.93 -2.92 0.00
N ILE A 60 7.86 -1.98 -0.07
CA ILE A 60 9.26 -2.21 0.30
C ILE A 60 9.48 -1.54 1.64
N ASN A 61 9.93 -2.33 2.61
CA ASN A 61 10.20 -1.84 3.95
C ASN A 61 11.69 -1.55 4.05
N PHE A 62 12.03 -0.31 4.39
CA PHE A 62 13.42 0.07 4.57
C PHE A 62 13.87 -0.36 5.97
N VAL A 63 14.73 -1.36 6.02
CA VAL A 63 15.23 -1.92 7.26
C VAL A 63 16.49 -1.18 7.68
N GLY A 64 16.57 -0.82 8.97
CA GLY A 64 17.79 -0.29 9.55
C GLY A 64 18.20 1.05 9.00
N GLY A 65 17.31 1.74 8.39
CA GLY A 65 17.59 3.01 7.76
C GLY A 65 18.00 4.11 8.73
N GLY A 66 18.46 3.73 9.81
CA GLY A 66 19.14 4.63 10.72
C GLY A 66 18.35 5.86 10.97
#